data_109150a38ddf4b0f48aeeea68aa8600c
#
_entry.id   109150a38ddf4b0f48aeeea68aa8600c
#
_cell.length_a   1.000
_cell.length_b   1.000
_cell.length_c   1.000
_cell.angle_alpha   90.00
_cell.angle_beta   90.00
_cell.angle_gamma   90.00
#
_symmetry.space_group_name_H-M   'P 1'
#
loop_
_entity.id
_entity.type
_entity.pdbx_description
1 polymer ?
#
loop_
_entity_poly.entity_id
_entity_poly.type
_entity_poly.pdbx_seq_one_letter_code
_entity_poly.pdbx_strand_id
1 'polypeptide(L)'
;MSDPKTAEQLAGEVKGVLDARYSEVQASLDSKQAELRCMLDTRHDEIKSDLDSKHDKVKALAEEALGKAQRGEDLSVATKQLADEALTALNNAKARLDEVEQKLARRVAEDTAPQFKTIGEQVVADDAIKAFLGNSTVRGRASVEVKAIISALTTDANGSAGDLIVADRLPGIVIPGQRRLTVRDLLTPGRTASNSVQYVKETGYANAAASLSETAGTSKPQSDIKFDVLTSNVTTIAHWVLATRQILDDVPMLQSYIDGRLRYGLALVEENQLLNGSGTGTDLAGIYTQATAFAPPITIPATVTRIDVLRLAMLQTALSELMSTGVVLHPADWAAIELLKDSQGRFIVGNPQGTLTPTLWGQPVVSTQSMATGKFLTGAFQLGAQIFDRMDAVVEISTEDDQNFRKNLVTVLAEERLALAVYRPEAFVKGDFAAAATAATKI
;
A
#
# COMPACT_ATOMS: atom_id res chain seq x y z
N MET A 1 -29.14 -49.02 -30.75
CA MET A 1 -28.39 -47.96 -31.44
C MET A 1 -29.26 -46.70 -31.35
N SER A 2 -28.90 -45.76 -30.47
CA SER A 2 -29.66 -44.52 -30.32
C SER A 2 -29.21 -43.52 -31.40
N ASP A 3 -30.16 -42.95 -32.12
CA ASP A 3 -29.92 -41.97 -33.16
C ASP A 3 -29.09 -40.80 -32.67
N PRO A 4 -28.14 -40.29 -33.46
CA PRO A 4 -27.36 -39.10 -33.05
C PRO A 4 -28.25 -37.84 -33.02
N LYS A 5 -28.34 -37.23 -31.85
CA LYS A 5 -29.05 -35.93 -31.67
C LYS A 5 -28.50 -34.90 -32.63
N THR A 6 -29.38 -34.18 -33.30
CA THR A 6 -28.98 -33.08 -34.20
C THR A 6 -28.30 -31.94 -33.44
N ALA A 7 -27.40 -31.19 -34.09
CA ALA A 7 -26.65 -30.09 -33.47
C ALA A 7 -27.58 -29.02 -32.85
N GLU A 8 -28.78 -28.81 -33.41
CA GLU A 8 -29.80 -27.91 -32.84
C GLU A 8 -30.40 -28.44 -31.52
N GLN A 9 -30.59 -29.73 -31.37
CA GLN A 9 -31.09 -30.34 -30.12
C GLN A 9 -30.07 -30.26 -29.01
N LEU A 10 -28.79 -30.46 -29.32
CA LEU A 10 -27.69 -30.29 -28.37
C LEU A 10 -27.50 -28.80 -27.96
N ALA A 11 -27.62 -27.88 -28.90
CA ALA A 11 -27.56 -26.43 -28.60
C ALA A 11 -28.72 -26.01 -27.70
N GLY A 12 -29.94 -26.53 -27.91
CA GLY A 12 -31.09 -26.30 -27.06
C GLY A 12 -30.94 -26.85 -25.63
N GLU A 13 -30.41 -28.07 -25.50
CA GLU A 13 -30.12 -28.68 -24.17
C GLU A 13 -29.03 -27.91 -23.43
N VAL A 14 -27.96 -27.51 -24.11
CA VAL A 14 -26.87 -26.68 -23.52
C VAL A 14 -27.40 -25.33 -23.06
N LYS A 15 -28.21 -24.65 -23.89
CA LYS A 15 -28.82 -23.39 -23.52
C LYS A 15 -29.74 -23.53 -22.32
N GLY A 16 -30.58 -24.55 -22.27
CA GLY A 16 -31.46 -24.81 -21.12
C GLY A 16 -30.71 -25.08 -19.82
N VAL A 17 -29.58 -25.80 -19.89
CA VAL A 17 -28.72 -26.04 -18.72
C VAL A 17 -27.99 -24.77 -18.28
N LEU A 18 -27.60 -23.91 -19.26
CA LEU A 18 -26.93 -22.65 -18.97
C LEU A 18 -27.88 -21.65 -18.31
N ASP A 19 -29.12 -21.53 -18.82
CA ASP A 19 -30.17 -20.67 -18.27
C ASP A 19 -30.59 -21.13 -16.86
N ALA A 20 -30.71 -22.43 -16.65
CA ALA A 20 -31.00 -22.99 -15.33
C ALA A 20 -29.87 -22.71 -14.32
N ARG A 21 -28.62 -22.87 -14.72
CA ARG A 21 -27.44 -22.53 -13.90
C ARG A 21 -27.35 -21.04 -13.60
N TYR A 22 -27.65 -20.20 -14.61
CA TYR A 22 -27.64 -18.74 -14.42
C TYR A 22 -28.71 -18.32 -13.41
N SER A 23 -29.93 -18.85 -13.50
CA SER A 23 -31.00 -18.56 -12.53
C SER A 23 -30.67 -19.08 -11.12
N GLU A 24 -30.03 -20.22 -10.99
CA GLU A 24 -29.57 -20.80 -9.70
C GLU A 24 -28.50 -19.91 -9.05
N VAL A 25 -27.51 -19.45 -9.84
CA VAL A 25 -26.46 -18.55 -9.37
C VAL A 25 -27.05 -17.20 -8.96
N GLN A 26 -28.00 -16.67 -9.72
CA GLN A 26 -28.65 -15.40 -9.42
C GLN A 26 -29.48 -15.49 -8.14
N ALA A 27 -30.26 -16.56 -7.96
CA ALA A 27 -30.99 -16.79 -6.72
C ALA A 27 -30.07 -16.98 -5.49
N SER A 28 -28.92 -17.66 -5.68
CA SER A 28 -27.90 -17.78 -4.63
C SER A 28 -27.24 -16.46 -4.28
N LEU A 29 -27.03 -15.59 -5.26
CA LEU A 29 -26.45 -14.25 -5.07
C LEU A 29 -27.43 -13.34 -4.30
N ASP A 30 -28.70 -13.36 -4.70
CA ASP A 30 -29.76 -12.59 -4.05
C ASP A 30 -29.97 -13.03 -2.59
N SER A 31 -29.94 -14.34 -2.34
CA SER A 31 -30.00 -14.91 -0.98
C SER A 31 -28.83 -14.44 -0.11
N LYS A 32 -27.59 -14.50 -0.64
CA LYS A 32 -26.41 -14.01 0.09
C LYS A 32 -26.41 -12.51 0.33
N GLN A 33 -26.95 -11.72 -0.62
CA GLN A 33 -27.11 -10.29 -0.42
C GLN A 33 -28.15 -9.99 0.68
N ALA A 34 -29.26 -10.75 0.72
CA ALA A 34 -30.26 -10.61 1.78
C ALA A 34 -29.70 -11.00 3.16
N GLU A 35 -28.92 -12.08 3.25
CA GLU A 35 -28.22 -12.47 4.49
C GLU A 35 -27.22 -11.40 4.97
N LEU A 36 -26.43 -10.84 4.04
CA LEU A 36 -25.47 -9.77 4.36
C LEU A 36 -26.18 -8.50 4.85
N ARG A 37 -27.31 -8.12 4.22
CA ARG A 37 -28.12 -6.98 4.68
C ARG A 37 -28.68 -7.24 6.07
N CYS A 38 -29.25 -8.39 6.31
CA CYS A 38 -29.78 -8.76 7.62
C CYS A 38 -28.70 -8.77 8.71
N MET A 39 -27.49 -9.28 8.43
CA MET A 39 -26.36 -9.23 9.36
C MET A 39 -25.90 -7.80 9.63
N LEU A 40 -25.92 -6.94 8.62
CA LEU A 40 -25.50 -5.56 8.73
C LEU A 40 -26.49 -4.76 9.58
N ASP A 41 -27.80 -4.95 9.35
CA ASP A 41 -28.87 -4.34 10.11
C ASP A 41 -28.83 -4.79 11.59
N THR A 42 -28.64 -6.08 11.83
CA THR A 42 -28.50 -6.63 13.19
C THR A 42 -27.30 -6.04 13.94
N ARG A 43 -26.15 -5.93 13.26
CA ARG A 43 -24.94 -5.31 13.84
C ARG A 43 -25.14 -3.82 14.09
N HIS A 44 -25.85 -3.14 13.23
CA HIS A 44 -26.18 -1.71 13.40
C HIS A 44 -27.05 -1.49 14.64
N ASP A 45 -28.09 -2.33 14.79
CA ASP A 45 -28.99 -2.27 15.96
C ASP A 45 -28.27 -2.62 17.27
N GLU A 46 -27.34 -3.61 17.25
CA GLU A 46 -26.49 -3.93 18.40
C GLU A 46 -25.62 -2.74 18.83
N ILE A 47 -24.95 -2.10 17.84
CA ILE A 47 -24.09 -0.93 18.10
C ILE A 47 -24.90 0.24 18.64
N LYS A 48 -26.08 0.48 18.08
CA LYS A 48 -26.98 1.55 18.51
C LYS A 48 -27.45 1.31 19.96
N SER A 49 -27.89 0.09 20.26
CA SER A 49 -28.33 -0.29 21.62
C SER A 49 -27.20 -0.17 22.65
N ASP A 50 -25.96 -0.57 22.30
CA ASP A 50 -24.80 -0.46 23.20
C ASP A 50 -24.41 1.01 23.41
N LEU A 51 -24.50 1.84 22.37
CA LEU A 51 -24.24 3.27 22.45
C LEU A 51 -25.29 3.99 23.33
N ASP A 52 -26.57 3.70 23.17
CA ASP A 52 -27.66 4.25 23.97
C ASP A 52 -27.49 3.82 25.45
N SER A 53 -27.16 2.55 25.71
CA SER A 53 -26.88 2.06 27.06
C SER A 53 -25.69 2.78 27.74
N LYS A 54 -24.62 3.04 26.97
CA LYS A 54 -23.47 3.80 27.47
C LYS A 54 -23.80 5.27 27.67
N HIS A 55 -24.62 5.84 26.80
CA HIS A 55 -25.10 7.22 26.94
C HIS A 55 -25.90 7.40 28.23
N ASP A 56 -26.84 6.50 28.51
CA ASP A 56 -27.67 6.58 29.72
C ASP A 56 -26.84 6.42 30.99
N LYS A 57 -25.82 5.54 30.98
CA LYS A 57 -24.90 5.39 32.11
C LYS A 57 -24.06 6.65 32.35
N VAL A 58 -23.54 7.29 31.28
CA VAL A 58 -22.77 8.54 31.42
C VAL A 58 -23.66 9.69 31.87
N LYS A 59 -24.90 9.77 31.36
CA LYS A 59 -25.88 10.76 31.77
C LYS A 59 -26.26 10.61 33.25
N ALA A 60 -26.53 9.39 33.70
CA ALA A 60 -26.82 9.10 35.11
C ALA A 60 -25.63 9.48 36.03
N LEU A 61 -24.39 9.21 35.59
CA LEU A 61 -23.19 9.57 36.34
C LEU A 61 -22.99 11.09 36.42
N ALA A 62 -23.30 11.80 35.30
CA ALA A 62 -23.22 13.26 35.26
C ALA A 62 -24.29 13.92 36.14
N GLU A 63 -25.53 13.39 36.13
CA GLU A 63 -26.62 13.85 36.97
C GLU A 63 -26.32 13.58 38.49
N GLU A 64 -25.73 12.43 38.82
CA GLU A 64 -25.26 12.11 40.17
C GLU A 64 -24.16 13.06 40.63
N ALA A 65 -23.17 13.34 39.74
CA ALA A 65 -22.09 14.28 40.02
C ALA A 65 -22.61 15.71 40.21
N LEU A 66 -23.58 16.13 39.39
CA LEU A 66 -24.25 17.44 39.53
C LEU A 66 -25.04 17.53 40.84
N GLY A 67 -25.75 16.47 41.19
CA GLY A 67 -26.49 16.39 42.47
C GLY A 67 -25.60 16.42 43.71
N LYS A 68 -24.43 15.82 43.64
CA LYS A 68 -23.40 15.91 44.70
C LYS A 68 -22.79 17.30 44.81
N ALA A 69 -22.53 17.95 43.66
CA ALA A 69 -22.03 19.32 43.59
C ALA A 69 -23.03 20.35 44.19
N GLN A 70 -24.32 20.15 43.94
CA GLN A 70 -25.39 21.00 44.51
C GLN A 70 -25.57 20.85 45.99
N ARG A 71 -25.16 19.69 46.57
CA ARG A 71 -25.18 19.42 48.00
C ARG A 71 -23.94 19.94 48.74
N GLY A 72 -23.03 20.60 48.08
CA GLY A 72 -21.83 21.20 48.69
C GLY A 72 -20.72 20.20 49.02
N GLU A 73 -20.77 18.99 48.47
CA GLU A 73 -19.70 18.02 48.55
C GLU A 73 -18.56 18.43 47.63
N ASP A 74 -17.30 18.43 48.12
CA ASP A 74 -16.10 18.81 47.35
C ASP A 74 -15.84 17.82 46.21
N LEU A 75 -16.40 18.08 45.06
CA LEU A 75 -15.97 17.41 43.83
C LEU A 75 -14.80 18.20 43.22
N SER A 76 -13.67 17.52 42.99
CA SER A 76 -12.54 18.13 42.32
C SER A 76 -12.97 18.69 40.95
N VAL A 77 -12.51 19.89 40.60
CA VAL A 77 -12.80 20.57 39.31
C VAL A 77 -12.48 19.66 38.14
N ALA A 78 -11.47 18.80 38.27
CA ALA A 78 -11.10 17.81 37.25
C ALA A 78 -12.20 16.78 36.97
N THR A 79 -13.00 16.37 37.93
CA THR A 79 -14.07 15.38 37.75
C THR A 79 -15.26 15.99 37.01
N LYS A 80 -15.54 17.29 37.22
CA LYS A 80 -16.55 18.02 36.46
C LYS A 80 -16.17 18.22 34.98
N GLN A 81 -14.90 18.61 34.74
CA GLN A 81 -14.40 18.77 33.38
C GLN A 81 -14.42 17.45 32.60
N LEU A 82 -14.01 16.33 33.22
CA LEU A 82 -14.05 15.00 32.60
C LEU A 82 -15.48 14.55 32.24
N ALA A 83 -16.47 14.87 33.10
CA ALA A 83 -17.87 14.54 32.84
C ALA A 83 -18.44 15.37 31.68
N ASP A 84 -18.12 16.66 31.60
CA ASP A 84 -18.56 17.56 30.52
C ASP A 84 -17.90 17.20 29.18
N GLU A 85 -16.60 16.85 29.18
CA GLU A 85 -15.89 16.37 27.99
C GLU A 85 -16.46 15.05 27.47
N ALA A 86 -16.77 14.10 28.37
CA ALA A 86 -17.37 12.82 28.03
C ALA A 86 -18.77 12.99 27.42
N LEU A 87 -19.60 13.86 28.00
CA LEU A 87 -20.94 14.19 27.48
C LEU A 87 -20.86 14.85 26.09
N THR A 88 -19.94 15.75 25.88
CA THR A 88 -19.71 16.43 24.60
C THR A 88 -19.25 15.44 23.53
N ALA A 89 -18.29 14.57 23.87
CA ALA A 89 -17.81 13.53 22.96
C ALA A 89 -18.92 12.54 22.55
N LEU A 90 -19.77 12.19 23.50
CA LEU A 90 -20.88 11.25 23.26
C LEU A 90 -21.99 11.85 22.41
N ASN A 91 -22.32 13.13 22.60
CA ASN A 91 -23.26 13.86 21.76
C ASN A 91 -22.73 14.03 20.31
N ASN A 92 -21.46 14.29 20.16
CA ASN A 92 -20.79 14.37 18.85
C ASN A 92 -20.79 12.99 18.13
N ALA A 93 -20.59 11.90 18.87
CA ALA A 93 -20.66 10.55 18.30
C ALA A 93 -22.09 10.21 17.84
N LYS A 94 -23.11 10.60 18.62
CA LYS A 94 -24.52 10.40 18.26
C LYS A 94 -24.92 11.20 17.01
N ALA A 95 -24.53 12.47 16.93
CA ALA A 95 -24.76 13.30 15.75
C ALA A 95 -24.10 12.72 14.46
N ARG A 96 -22.89 12.14 14.59
CA ARG A 96 -22.24 11.44 13.47
C ARG A 96 -22.98 10.17 13.04
N LEU A 97 -23.56 9.46 13.99
CA LEU A 97 -24.33 8.25 13.72
C LEU A 97 -25.62 8.59 12.97
N ASP A 98 -26.35 9.64 13.41
CA ASP A 98 -27.53 10.16 12.73
C ASP A 98 -27.20 10.65 11.30
N GLU A 99 -26.02 11.26 11.11
CA GLU A 99 -25.56 11.70 9.77
C GLU A 99 -25.27 10.50 8.85
N VAL A 100 -24.69 9.42 9.39
CA VAL A 100 -24.44 8.19 8.64
C VAL A 100 -25.74 7.49 8.28
N GLU A 101 -26.71 7.42 9.21
CA GLU A 101 -28.04 6.89 8.95
C GLU A 101 -28.76 7.67 7.84
N GLN A 102 -28.72 9.01 7.89
CA GLN A 102 -29.30 9.85 6.84
C GLN A 102 -28.63 9.65 5.48
N LYS A 103 -27.28 9.50 5.46
CA LYS A 103 -26.54 9.22 4.23
C LYS A 103 -26.88 7.84 3.68
N LEU A 104 -27.06 6.84 4.54
CA LEU A 104 -27.47 5.50 4.15
C LEU A 104 -28.89 5.50 3.58
N ALA A 105 -29.83 6.18 4.26
CA ALA A 105 -31.21 6.32 3.79
C ALA A 105 -31.31 7.05 2.44
N ARG A 106 -30.48 8.08 2.22
CA ARG A 106 -30.41 8.77 0.92
C ARG A 106 -29.84 7.86 -0.18
N ARG A 107 -28.82 7.04 0.10
CA ARG A 107 -28.29 6.06 -0.86
C ARG A 107 -29.32 5.02 -1.26
N VAL A 108 -30.14 4.54 -0.33
CA VAL A 108 -31.23 3.60 -0.63
C VAL A 108 -32.33 4.27 -1.46
N ALA A 109 -32.55 5.59 -1.30
CA ALA A 109 -33.48 6.36 -2.13
C ALA A 109 -32.92 6.71 -3.52
N GLU A 110 -31.60 6.87 -3.66
CA GLU A 110 -30.94 7.13 -4.95
C GLU A 110 -30.80 5.89 -5.83
N ASP A 111 -30.83 4.68 -5.25
CA ASP A 111 -30.84 3.42 -6.03
C ASP A 111 -32.19 3.16 -6.75
N THR A 112 -33.19 4.04 -6.54
CA THR A 112 -34.43 4.11 -7.33
C THR A 112 -34.31 5.17 -8.42
N ALA A 113 -33.18 5.16 -9.17
CA ALA A 113 -33.10 5.92 -10.42
C ALA A 113 -34.20 5.43 -11.36
N PRO A 114 -34.95 6.32 -12.04
CA PRO A 114 -35.99 5.91 -12.96
C PRO A 114 -35.37 5.05 -14.04
N GLN A 115 -35.65 3.75 -14.01
CA GLN A 115 -35.27 2.85 -15.09
C GLN A 115 -36.02 3.32 -16.34
N PHE A 116 -35.30 3.97 -17.25
CA PHE A 116 -35.82 4.30 -18.56
C PHE A 116 -36.10 2.98 -19.28
N LYS A 117 -37.40 2.70 -19.51
CA LYS A 117 -37.83 1.52 -20.27
C LYS A 117 -37.19 1.56 -21.63
N THR A 118 -36.54 0.49 -22.05
CA THR A 118 -36.01 0.36 -23.39
C THR A 118 -37.13 0.48 -24.43
N ILE A 119 -36.81 0.91 -25.65
CA ILE A 119 -37.79 0.99 -26.74
C ILE A 119 -38.52 -0.34 -26.93
N GLY A 120 -37.83 -1.48 -26.73
CA GLY A 120 -38.45 -2.80 -26.74
C GLY A 120 -39.48 -3.02 -25.63
N GLU A 121 -39.20 -2.56 -24.42
CA GLU A 121 -40.15 -2.64 -23.29
C GLU A 121 -41.35 -1.70 -23.48
N GLN A 122 -41.17 -0.55 -24.09
CA GLN A 122 -42.26 0.37 -24.43
C GLN A 122 -43.17 -0.24 -25.51
N VAL A 123 -42.62 -0.86 -26.51
CA VAL A 123 -43.36 -1.57 -27.58
C VAL A 123 -44.12 -2.76 -27.02
N VAL A 124 -43.53 -3.57 -26.13
CA VAL A 124 -44.21 -4.70 -25.46
C VAL A 124 -45.26 -4.24 -24.43
N ALA A 125 -45.13 -3.05 -23.85
CA ALA A 125 -46.09 -2.47 -22.93
C ALA A 125 -47.30 -1.83 -23.62
N ASP A 126 -47.23 -1.59 -24.94
CA ASP A 126 -48.32 -0.97 -25.70
C ASP A 126 -49.53 -1.90 -25.78
N ASP A 127 -50.71 -1.35 -25.44
CA ASP A 127 -51.98 -2.11 -25.37
C ASP A 127 -52.44 -2.62 -26.76
N ALA A 128 -52.05 -1.96 -27.84
CA ALA A 128 -52.31 -2.41 -29.22
C ALA A 128 -51.54 -3.69 -29.56
N ILE A 129 -50.28 -3.81 -29.09
CA ILE A 129 -49.48 -5.00 -29.27
C ILE A 129 -49.92 -6.15 -28.38
N LYS A 130 -50.31 -5.85 -27.12
CA LYS A 130 -50.88 -6.86 -26.23
C LYS A 130 -52.19 -7.45 -26.76
N ALA A 131 -53.06 -6.60 -27.31
CA ALA A 131 -54.31 -7.03 -27.97
C ALA A 131 -54.04 -7.87 -29.23
N PHE A 132 -52.99 -7.54 -29.99
CA PHE A 132 -52.59 -8.29 -31.16
C PHE A 132 -52.00 -9.66 -30.82
N LEU A 133 -51.17 -9.75 -29.77
CA LEU A 133 -50.58 -11.00 -29.27
C LEU A 133 -51.60 -11.92 -28.58
N GLY A 134 -52.65 -11.35 -27.97
CA GLY A 134 -53.73 -12.07 -27.28
C GLY A 134 -54.74 -12.75 -28.22
N ASN A 135 -54.80 -12.37 -29.49
CA ASN A 135 -55.75 -12.88 -30.50
C ASN A 135 -55.06 -13.81 -31.51
N SER A 136 -55.14 -15.12 -31.28
CA SER A 136 -54.45 -16.15 -32.10
C SER A 136 -55.02 -16.32 -33.53
N THR A 137 -56.05 -15.54 -33.94
CA THR A 137 -56.76 -15.69 -35.24
C THR A 137 -56.63 -14.47 -36.17
N VAL A 138 -55.94 -13.40 -35.76
CA VAL A 138 -55.85 -12.19 -36.59
C VAL A 138 -54.55 -12.19 -37.41
N ARG A 139 -54.70 -12.38 -38.72
CA ARG A 139 -53.63 -12.08 -39.71
C ARG A 139 -53.67 -10.58 -39.99
N GLY A 140 -52.72 -9.85 -39.46
CA GLY A 140 -52.60 -8.40 -39.69
C GLY A 140 -51.22 -7.86 -39.26
N ARG A 141 -50.90 -6.62 -39.60
CA ARG A 141 -49.76 -5.86 -39.12
C ARG A 141 -50.21 -4.95 -37.96
N ALA A 142 -49.60 -5.08 -36.83
CA ALA A 142 -49.63 -4.03 -35.80
C ALA A 142 -48.48 -3.08 -36.09
N SER A 143 -48.75 -1.80 -36.36
CA SER A 143 -47.72 -0.76 -36.51
C SER A 143 -47.88 0.25 -35.39
N VAL A 144 -46.82 0.41 -34.61
CA VAL A 144 -46.68 1.55 -33.70
C VAL A 144 -46.02 2.66 -34.51
N GLU A 145 -46.71 3.76 -34.72
CA GLU A 145 -46.11 4.94 -35.37
C GLU A 145 -45.19 5.62 -34.36
N VAL A 146 -43.92 5.32 -34.44
CA VAL A 146 -42.87 6.13 -33.78
C VAL A 146 -42.63 7.37 -34.66
N LYS A 147 -43.21 8.49 -34.24
CA LYS A 147 -43.24 9.75 -35.00
C LYS A 147 -41.88 10.44 -35.22
N ALA A 148 -40.82 10.00 -34.59
CA ALA A 148 -39.46 10.49 -34.85
C ALA A 148 -38.45 9.38 -34.54
N ILE A 149 -37.42 9.24 -35.37
CA ILE A 149 -36.24 8.45 -35.04
C ILE A 149 -35.49 9.25 -33.99
N ILE A 150 -35.63 8.85 -32.70
CA ILE A 150 -34.88 9.43 -31.62
C ILE A 150 -33.46 8.87 -31.71
N SER A 151 -32.49 9.73 -31.93
CA SER A 151 -31.07 9.37 -32.07
C SER A 151 -30.27 9.89 -30.87
N ALA A 152 -29.09 9.29 -30.67
CA ALA A 152 -28.14 9.70 -29.63
C ALA A 152 -27.38 11.02 -29.95
N LEU A 153 -27.87 11.82 -30.90
CA LEU A 153 -27.30 13.13 -31.24
C LEU A 153 -27.55 14.13 -30.12
N THR A 154 -26.54 14.92 -29.76
CA THR A 154 -26.58 16.00 -28.74
C THR A 154 -26.73 17.37 -29.38
N THR A 155 -27.63 17.52 -30.37
CA THR A 155 -27.92 18.77 -31.05
C THR A 155 -29.35 19.20 -30.77
N ASP A 156 -29.66 20.51 -30.81
CA ASP A 156 -31.03 21.05 -30.67
C ASP A 156 -31.98 20.66 -31.82
N ALA A 157 -31.66 19.65 -32.62
CA ALA A 157 -32.47 19.16 -33.73
C ALA A 157 -33.60 18.24 -33.22
N ASN A 158 -34.74 18.26 -33.94
CA ASN A 158 -35.86 17.37 -33.65
C ASN A 158 -35.42 15.90 -33.75
N GLY A 159 -35.65 15.13 -32.67
CA GLY A 159 -35.25 13.72 -32.54
C GLY A 159 -33.87 13.50 -31.91
N SER A 160 -33.22 14.56 -31.37
CA SER A 160 -32.01 14.47 -30.59
C SER A 160 -32.36 14.09 -29.13
N ALA A 161 -31.86 12.95 -28.67
CA ALA A 161 -32.02 12.45 -27.30
C ALA A 161 -30.68 12.11 -26.63
N GLY A 162 -29.56 12.55 -27.21
CA GLY A 162 -28.23 12.28 -26.67
C GLY A 162 -28.02 12.85 -25.28
N ASP A 163 -28.70 13.96 -24.95
CA ASP A 163 -28.62 14.59 -23.62
C ASP A 163 -29.35 13.80 -22.52
N LEU A 164 -30.20 12.84 -22.91
CA LEU A 164 -30.87 11.92 -21.98
C LEU A 164 -29.99 10.69 -21.65
N ILE A 165 -28.88 10.51 -22.35
CA ILE A 165 -27.95 9.40 -22.12
C ILE A 165 -27.03 9.80 -20.98
N VAL A 166 -27.30 9.28 -19.80
CA VAL A 166 -26.43 9.44 -18.64
C VAL A 166 -25.28 8.46 -18.80
N ALA A 167 -24.05 8.98 -18.93
CA ALA A 167 -22.86 8.13 -18.92
C ALA A 167 -22.69 7.51 -17.52
N ASP A 168 -22.61 6.19 -17.45
CA ASP A 168 -22.27 5.47 -16.22
C ASP A 168 -20.80 5.76 -15.89
N ARG A 169 -20.58 6.55 -14.83
CA ARG A 169 -19.26 6.90 -14.34
C ARG A 169 -18.92 6.02 -13.15
N LEU A 170 -17.96 5.12 -13.34
CA LEU A 170 -17.43 4.32 -12.23
C LEU A 170 -16.94 5.24 -11.10
N PRO A 171 -17.42 5.03 -9.88
CA PRO A 171 -16.97 5.80 -8.73
C PRO A 171 -15.51 5.44 -8.42
N GLY A 172 -14.67 6.45 -8.34
CA GLY A 172 -13.28 6.30 -7.95
C GLY A 172 -12.29 6.78 -8.99
N ILE A 173 -11.03 6.93 -8.53
CA ILE A 173 -9.89 7.27 -9.37
C ILE A 173 -9.08 5.99 -9.58
N VAL A 174 -8.88 5.58 -10.84
CA VAL A 174 -8.00 4.46 -11.16
C VAL A 174 -6.56 4.88 -10.87
N ILE A 175 -5.97 4.29 -9.85
CA ILE A 175 -4.61 4.59 -9.42
C ILE A 175 -3.62 3.85 -10.33
N PRO A 176 -2.57 4.52 -10.85
CA PRO A 176 -1.50 3.82 -11.56
C PRO A 176 -0.78 2.84 -10.62
N GLY A 177 -0.23 1.76 -11.18
CA GLY A 177 0.49 0.74 -10.42
C GLY A 177 1.56 1.36 -9.50
N GLN A 178 1.57 0.93 -8.25
CA GLN A 178 2.56 1.34 -7.26
C GLN A 178 3.49 0.18 -6.97
N ARG A 179 4.79 0.47 -6.85
CA ARG A 179 5.75 -0.55 -6.45
C ARG A 179 5.72 -0.75 -4.93
N ARG A 180 6.01 -1.96 -4.50
CA ARG A 180 6.21 -2.25 -3.09
C ARG A 180 7.57 -1.68 -2.64
N LEU A 181 7.55 -0.86 -1.60
CA LEU A 181 8.74 -0.26 -0.99
C LEU A 181 9.13 -1.11 0.22
N THR A 182 10.29 -1.76 0.16
CA THR A 182 10.67 -2.81 1.12
C THR A 182 12.08 -2.67 1.66
N VAL A 183 12.87 -1.70 1.18
CA VAL A 183 14.24 -1.48 1.68
C VAL A 183 14.23 -1.02 3.13
N ARG A 184 13.29 -0.15 3.51
CA ARG A 184 13.11 0.31 4.88
C ARG A 184 12.83 -0.85 5.86
N ASP A 185 12.07 -1.85 5.43
CA ASP A 185 11.69 -3.01 6.25
C ASP A 185 12.89 -3.88 6.66
N LEU A 186 14.01 -3.79 5.93
CA LEU A 186 15.25 -4.49 6.27
C LEU A 186 16.02 -3.84 7.40
N LEU A 187 15.78 -2.54 7.67
CA LEU A 187 16.57 -1.74 8.58
C LEU A 187 15.89 -1.65 9.96
N THR A 188 16.71 -1.42 10.98
CA THR A 188 16.18 -1.21 12.34
C THR A 188 15.65 0.21 12.46
N PRO A 189 14.38 0.41 12.85
CA PRO A 189 13.82 1.73 13.08
C PRO A 189 14.33 2.35 14.38
N GLY A 190 14.50 3.66 14.40
CA GLY A 190 14.84 4.47 15.57
C GLY A 190 14.16 5.83 15.51
N ARG A 191 14.21 6.59 16.56
CA ARG A 191 13.70 7.98 16.63
C ARG A 191 14.75 8.91 17.20
N THR A 192 14.77 10.15 16.72
CA THR A 192 15.65 11.20 17.25
C THR A 192 14.90 12.53 17.37
N ALA A 193 15.23 13.29 18.39
CA ALA A 193 14.77 14.66 18.55
C ALA A 193 15.82 15.68 18.08
N SER A 194 17.05 15.22 17.80
CA SER A 194 18.17 16.06 17.40
C SER A 194 18.24 16.24 15.88
N ASN A 195 18.98 17.26 15.43
CA ASN A 195 19.25 17.49 14.01
C ASN A 195 20.37 16.62 13.44
N SER A 196 21.06 15.89 14.29
CA SER A 196 22.10 14.94 13.90
C SER A 196 22.17 13.80 14.92
N VAL A 197 22.57 12.63 14.45
CA VAL A 197 22.81 11.46 15.28
C VAL A 197 24.32 11.23 15.29
N GLN A 198 24.92 11.29 16.47
CA GLN A 198 26.35 11.00 16.69
C GLN A 198 26.48 9.63 17.32
N TYR A 199 27.41 8.85 16.79
CA TYR A 199 27.71 7.54 17.33
C TYR A 199 29.22 7.30 17.30
N VAL A 200 29.69 6.55 18.28
CA VAL A 200 31.11 6.18 18.41
C VAL A 200 31.32 4.84 17.75
N LYS A 201 32.26 4.78 16.81
CA LYS A 201 32.67 3.56 16.13
C LYS A 201 34.06 3.16 16.59
N GLU A 202 34.22 1.89 16.94
CA GLU A 202 35.55 1.30 17.10
C GLU A 202 36.17 1.09 15.71
N THR A 203 37.26 1.75 15.45
CA THR A 203 37.95 1.73 14.14
C THR A 203 39.18 0.84 14.11
N GLY A 204 39.66 0.37 15.26
CA GLY A 204 40.76 -0.54 15.32
C GLY A 204 40.86 -1.23 16.69
N TYR A 205 41.08 -2.53 16.63
CA TYR A 205 41.42 -3.37 17.76
C TYR A 205 42.67 -4.17 17.45
N ALA A 206 43.79 -3.83 18.13
CA ALA A 206 45.01 -4.59 18.05
C ALA A 206 45.04 -5.56 19.25
N ASN A 207 44.65 -6.80 19.02
CA ASN A 207 44.68 -7.84 20.04
C ASN A 207 46.10 -8.43 20.10
N ALA A 208 46.83 -8.12 21.17
CA ALA A 208 48.12 -8.66 21.48
C ALA A 208 48.12 -9.73 22.59
N ALA A 209 46.93 -10.27 22.90
CA ALA A 209 46.80 -11.30 23.92
C ALA A 209 47.61 -12.54 23.53
N ALA A 210 48.50 -12.97 24.40
CA ALA A 210 49.36 -14.15 24.18
C ALA A 210 49.46 -14.97 25.46
N SER A 211 49.74 -16.26 25.31
CA SER A 211 50.11 -17.11 26.45
C SER A 211 51.48 -16.70 26.96
N LEU A 212 51.59 -16.56 28.25
CA LEU A 212 52.84 -16.13 28.91
C LEU A 212 53.49 -17.30 29.62
N SER A 213 54.84 -17.28 29.62
CA SER A 213 55.60 -18.15 30.49
C SER A 213 55.53 -17.68 31.93
N GLU A 214 55.57 -18.62 32.89
CA GLU A 214 55.63 -18.32 34.33
C GLU A 214 57.00 -17.74 34.77
N THR A 215 57.90 -17.48 33.83
CA THR A 215 59.22 -16.91 34.11
C THR A 215 59.07 -15.49 34.68
N ALA A 216 59.66 -15.24 35.83
CA ALA A 216 59.64 -13.94 36.48
C ALA A 216 60.24 -12.85 35.55
N GLY A 217 59.52 -11.71 35.44
CA GLY A 217 59.97 -10.59 34.58
C GLY A 217 59.38 -10.55 33.18
N THR A 218 58.54 -11.51 32.76
CA THR A 218 57.87 -11.47 31.47
C THR A 218 56.78 -10.40 31.47
N SER A 219 56.91 -9.38 30.64
CA SER A 219 55.89 -8.32 30.49
C SER A 219 54.68 -8.84 29.76
N LYS A 220 53.47 -8.54 30.23
CA LYS A 220 52.21 -8.80 29.51
C LYS A 220 52.12 -7.93 28.25
N PRO A 221 51.75 -8.49 27.11
CA PRO A 221 51.58 -7.72 25.88
C PRO A 221 50.42 -6.72 26.04
N GLN A 222 50.57 -5.54 25.45
CA GLN A 222 49.57 -4.47 25.48
C GLN A 222 48.72 -4.53 24.22
N SER A 223 47.39 -4.57 24.40
CA SER A 223 46.40 -4.40 23.33
C SER A 223 46.02 -2.94 23.19
N ASP A 224 45.61 -2.52 22.01
CA ASP A 224 45.20 -1.14 21.71
C ASP A 224 43.80 -1.13 21.08
N ILE A 225 42.98 -0.13 21.45
CA ILE A 225 41.63 0.05 20.94
C ILE A 225 41.49 1.51 20.48
N LYS A 226 40.97 1.72 19.28
CA LYS A 226 40.73 3.05 18.70
C LYS A 226 39.26 3.30 18.44
N PHE A 227 38.82 4.50 18.78
CA PHE A 227 37.46 4.96 18.58
C PHE A 227 37.44 6.19 17.69
N ASP A 228 36.40 6.30 16.88
CA ASP A 228 36.09 7.47 16.06
C ASP A 228 34.62 7.88 16.24
N VAL A 229 34.34 9.19 16.18
CA VAL A 229 33.00 9.74 16.29
C VAL A 229 32.48 10.07 14.92
N LEU A 230 31.43 9.41 14.50
CA LEU A 230 30.75 9.66 13.26
C LEU A 230 29.43 10.40 13.50
N THR A 231 29.08 11.28 12.57
CA THR A 231 27.85 12.06 12.62
C THR A 231 27.02 11.80 11.38
N SER A 232 25.76 11.45 11.57
CA SER A 232 24.76 11.37 10.52
C SER A 232 23.75 12.52 10.69
N ASN A 233 23.65 13.38 9.69
CA ASN A 233 22.74 14.51 9.71
C ASN A 233 21.32 14.10 9.33
N VAL A 234 20.33 14.74 9.97
CA VAL A 234 18.94 14.61 9.59
C VAL A 234 18.70 15.44 8.33
N THR A 235 18.16 14.81 7.30
CA THR A 235 17.75 15.48 6.06
C THR A 235 16.22 15.57 5.99
N THR A 236 15.74 16.57 5.26
CA THR A 236 14.32 16.78 5.00
C THR A 236 14.03 16.38 3.57
N ILE A 237 13.07 15.50 3.37
CA ILE A 237 12.50 15.15 2.07
C ILE A 237 11.12 15.80 2.01
N ALA A 238 10.88 16.62 1.02
CA ALA A 238 9.62 17.33 0.90
C ALA A 238 9.25 17.56 -0.56
N HIS A 239 7.95 17.61 -0.83
CA HIS A 239 7.38 18.05 -2.09
C HIS A 239 5.97 18.60 -1.87
N TRP A 240 5.47 19.34 -2.83
CA TRP A 240 4.17 19.99 -2.74
C TRP A 240 3.42 19.97 -4.06
N VAL A 241 2.11 20.17 -3.96
CA VAL A 241 1.19 20.25 -5.09
C VAL A 241 0.24 21.42 -4.87
N LEU A 242 -0.07 22.16 -5.94
CA LEU A 242 -1.12 23.18 -5.94
C LEU A 242 -2.43 22.58 -6.42
N ALA A 243 -3.52 22.89 -5.70
CA ALA A 243 -4.88 22.59 -6.11
C ALA A 243 -5.76 23.85 -5.99
N THR A 244 -6.83 23.95 -6.78
CA THR A 244 -7.81 25.01 -6.58
C THR A 244 -8.74 24.63 -5.43
N ARG A 245 -9.13 25.61 -4.61
CA ARG A 245 -10.05 25.38 -3.50
C ARG A 245 -11.38 24.81 -3.97
N GLN A 246 -11.90 25.28 -5.10
CA GLN A 246 -13.16 24.83 -5.67
C GLN A 246 -13.13 23.33 -5.99
N ILE A 247 -12.07 22.81 -6.63
CA ILE A 247 -12.00 21.40 -6.99
C ILE A 247 -11.85 20.49 -5.76
N LEU A 248 -11.25 20.97 -4.68
CA LEU A 248 -11.17 20.24 -3.42
C LEU A 248 -12.51 20.20 -2.69
N ASP A 249 -13.29 21.28 -2.78
CA ASP A 249 -14.66 21.33 -2.22
C ASP A 249 -15.63 20.47 -3.05
N ASP A 250 -15.51 20.49 -4.38
CA ASP A 250 -16.39 19.75 -5.30
C ASP A 250 -16.11 18.24 -5.32
N VAL A 251 -14.87 17.86 -5.09
CA VAL A 251 -14.42 16.45 -5.18
C VAL A 251 -13.64 16.04 -3.92
N PRO A 252 -14.33 15.76 -2.81
CA PRO A 252 -13.67 15.39 -1.54
C PRO A 252 -12.73 14.18 -1.65
N MET A 253 -13.01 13.23 -2.58
CA MET A 253 -12.16 12.07 -2.83
C MET A 253 -10.79 12.47 -3.40
N LEU A 254 -10.67 13.63 -4.07
CA LEU A 254 -9.41 14.12 -4.62
C LEU A 254 -8.42 14.46 -3.51
N GLN A 255 -8.88 14.99 -2.38
CA GLN A 255 -8.03 15.29 -1.23
C GLN A 255 -7.36 14.02 -0.69
N SER A 256 -8.13 12.96 -0.46
CA SER A 256 -7.59 11.68 -0.01
C SER A 256 -6.62 11.05 -1.02
N TYR A 257 -6.92 11.22 -2.31
CA TYR A 257 -6.04 10.75 -3.38
C TYR A 257 -4.71 11.51 -3.39
N ILE A 258 -4.73 12.84 -3.26
CA ILE A 258 -3.52 13.68 -3.20
C ILE A 258 -2.67 13.29 -1.99
N ASP A 259 -3.28 13.17 -0.79
CA ASP A 259 -2.58 12.74 0.43
C ASP A 259 -1.87 11.40 0.23
N GLY A 260 -2.57 10.39 -0.22
CA GLY A 260 -1.99 9.07 -0.49
C GLY A 260 -0.88 9.11 -1.54
N ARG A 261 -1.03 9.96 -2.57
CA ARG A 261 -0.06 10.08 -3.65
C ARG A 261 1.21 10.80 -3.20
N LEU A 262 1.07 11.84 -2.38
CA LEU A 262 2.19 12.57 -1.81
C LEU A 262 2.99 11.69 -0.85
N ARG A 263 2.34 10.96 0.05
CA ARG A 263 3.02 10.00 0.95
C ARG A 263 3.78 8.93 0.17
N TYR A 264 3.18 8.38 -0.88
CA TYR A 264 3.87 7.43 -1.75
C TYR A 264 5.08 8.05 -2.44
N GLY A 265 4.97 9.31 -2.87
CA GLY A 265 6.07 10.06 -3.48
C GLY A 265 7.26 10.26 -2.53
N LEU A 266 6.98 10.63 -1.26
CA LEU A 266 8.01 10.71 -0.20
C LEU A 266 8.71 9.36 0.00
N ALA A 267 7.94 8.31 0.25
CA ALA A 267 8.49 6.98 0.50
C ALA A 267 9.31 6.42 -0.68
N LEU A 268 8.99 6.82 -1.91
CA LEU A 268 9.76 6.47 -3.10
C LEU A 268 11.13 7.16 -3.13
N VAL A 269 11.19 8.44 -2.75
CA VAL A 269 12.44 9.18 -2.66
C VAL A 269 13.24 8.71 -1.44
N GLU A 270 12.58 8.45 -0.31
CA GLU A 270 13.19 7.85 0.88
C GLU A 270 13.92 6.56 0.54
N GLU A 271 13.25 5.61 -0.12
CA GLU A 271 13.86 4.34 -0.51
C GLU A 271 15.11 4.54 -1.37
N ASN A 272 15.07 5.47 -2.32
CA ASN A 272 16.21 5.77 -3.16
C ASN A 272 17.35 6.43 -2.38
N GLN A 273 17.04 7.34 -1.46
CA GLN A 273 18.03 7.99 -0.60
C GLN A 273 18.66 7.01 0.39
N LEU A 274 17.88 6.12 1.00
CA LEU A 274 18.39 5.08 1.90
C LEU A 274 19.36 4.13 1.18
N LEU A 275 19.10 3.83 -0.09
CA LEU A 275 19.92 2.92 -0.86
C LEU A 275 21.09 3.62 -1.54
N ASN A 276 20.83 4.66 -2.34
CA ASN A 276 21.78 5.27 -3.28
C ASN A 276 22.20 6.69 -2.91
N GLY A 277 21.73 7.25 -1.81
CA GLY A 277 22.04 8.63 -1.42
C GLY A 277 23.53 8.93 -1.50
N SER A 278 23.88 10.11 -2.00
CA SER A 278 25.27 10.48 -2.27
C SER A 278 26.09 10.78 -1.01
N GLY A 279 25.45 11.14 0.10
CA GLY A 279 26.08 11.62 1.32
C GLY A 279 26.68 13.02 1.21
N THR A 280 26.39 13.74 0.12
CA THR A 280 26.88 15.10 -0.10
C THR A 280 25.73 16.11 -0.15
N GLY A 281 25.96 17.32 0.33
CA GLY A 281 24.94 18.36 0.37
C GLY A 281 23.77 18.01 1.30
N THR A 282 22.57 17.88 0.73
CA THR A 282 21.33 17.54 1.45
C THR A 282 20.98 16.05 1.35
N ASP A 283 21.78 15.25 0.63
CA ASP A 283 21.50 13.83 0.46
C ASP A 283 21.93 13.00 1.67
N LEU A 284 21.16 11.94 1.95
CA LEU A 284 21.58 10.92 2.91
C LEU A 284 22.81 10.17 2.37
N ALA A 285 23.65 9.68 3.26
CA ALA A 285 24.71 8.74 2.88
C ALA A 285 24.12 7.33 2.76
N GLY A 286 23.73 6.93 1.54
CA GLY A 286 23.06 5.66 1.25
C GLY A 286 23.89 4.43 1.57
N ILE A 287 23.23 3.32 1.86
CA ILE A 287 23.90 2.05 2.21
C ILE A 287 24.76 1.56 1.05
N TYR A 288 24.24 1.60 -0.18
CA TYR A 288 25.00 1.17 -1.35
C TYR A 288 26.26 2.03 -1.56
N THR A 289 26.16 3.34 -1.32
CA THR A 289 27.28 4.27 -1.46
C THR A 289 28.42 3.92 -0.49
N GLN A 290 28.07 3.61 0.76
CA GLN A 290 29.03 3.32 1.85
C GLN A 290 29.51 1.85 1.87
N ALA A 291 28.76 0.92 1.24
CA ALA A 291 29.05 -0.51 1.27
C ALA A 291 30.45 -0.84 0.71
N THR A 292 31.06 -1.87 1.27
CA THR A 292 32.36 -2.42 0.82
C THR A 292 32.18 -3.04 -0.56
N ALA A 293 33.20 -2.88 -1.43
CA ALA A 293 33.19 -3.51 -2.72
C ALA A 293 33.35 -5.03 -2.59
N PHE A 294 32.72 -5.77 -3.50
CA PHE A 294 32.83 -7.21 -3.57
C PHE A 294 34.30 -7.61 -3.90
N ALA A 295 34.84 -8.45 -3.04
CA ALA A 295 36.13 -9.10 -3.25
C ALA A 295 35.96 -10.59 -2.91
N PRO A 296 36.01 -11.51 -3.89
CA PRO A 296 35.70 -12.90 -3.65
C PRO A 296 36.67 -13.54 -2.66
N PRO A 297 36.18 -14.07 -1.52
CA PRO A 297 37.06 -14.69 -0.52
C PRO A 297 37.72 -16.00 -1.03
N ILE A 298 37.03 -16.66 -1.97
CA ILE A 298 37.54 -17.86 -2.65
C ILE A 298 37.22 -17.75 -4.14
N THR A 299 38.04 -18.42 -4.97
CA THR A 299 37.80 -18.52 -6.42
C THR A 299 37.15 -19.87 -6.77
N ILE A 300 36.27 -19.88 -7.74
CA ILE A 300 35.57 -21.08 -8.22
C ILE A 300 36.18 -21.48 -9.57
N PRO A 301 36.55 -22.78 -9.78
CA PRO A 301 37.19 -23.23 -11.03
C PRO A 301 36.18 -23.50 -12.17
N ALA A 302 34.98 -22.95 -12.10
CA ALA A 302 33.90 -23.16 -13.08
C ALA A 302 33.27 -21.82 -13.45
N THR A 303 32.36 -21.85 -14.44
CA THR A 303 31.57 -20.68 -14.80
C THR A 303 30.73 -20.21 -13.61
N VAL A 304 31.01 -19.01 -13.12
CA VAL A 304 30.37 -18.41 -11.96
C VAL A 304 29.00 -17.86 -12.36
N THR A 305 27.97 -18.32 -11.68
CA THR A 305 26.61 -17.83 -11.85
C THR A 305 26.29 -16.66 -10.91
N ARG A 306 25.19 -15.95 -11.16
CA ARG A 306 24.73 -14.89 -10.24
C ARG A 306 24.48 -15.38 -8.82
N ILE A 307 24.03 -16.63 -8.69
CA ILE A 307 23.79 -17.28 -7.39
C ILE A 307 25.11 -17.45 -6.64
N ASP A 308 26.14 -17.91 -7.33
CA ASP A 308 27.47 -18.11 -6.73
C ASP A 308 28.06 -16.78 -6.25
N VAL A 309 27.92 -15.72 -7.06
CA VAL A 309 28.37 -14.36 -6.67
C VAL A 309 27.69 -13.91 -5.37
N LEU A 310 26.38 -14.08 -5.26
CA LEU A 310 25.65 -13.71 -4.03
C LEU A 310 26.12 -14.55 -2.84
N ARG A 311 26.36 -15.86 -3.04
CA ARG A 311 26.89 -16.72 -1.96
C ARG A 311 28.29 -16.31 -1.51
N LEU A 312 29.15 -15.92 -2.45
CA LEU A 312 30.49 -15.41 -2.13
C LEU A 312 30.41 -14.04 -1.42
N ALA A 313 29.46 -13.18 -1.80
CA ALA A 313 29.26 -11.92 -1.12
C ALA A 313 28.76 -12.13 0.33
N MET A 314 27.85 -13.09 0.56
CA MET A 314 27.45 -13.51 1.91
C MET A 314 28.60 -14.11 2.71
N LEU A 315 29.51 -14.82 2.06
CA LEU A 315 30.71 -15.31 2.71
C LEU A 315 31.65 -14.18 3.12
N GLN A 316 31.78 -13.16 2.26
CA GLN A 316 32.58 -11.98 2.57
C GLN A 316 32.06 -11.24 3.80
N THR A 317 30.74 -11.07 3.93
CA THR A 317 30.12 -10.47 5.14
C THR A 317 30.32 -11.36 6.38
N ALA A 318 30.20 -12.67 6.24
CA ALA A 318 30.41 -13.60 7.35
C ALA A 318 31.89 -13.61 7.85
N LEU A 319 32.85 -13.42 6.95
CA LEU A 319 34.28 -13.26 7.32
C LEU A 319 34.57 -11.95 8.06
N SER A 320 33.68 -10.96 7.93
CA SER A 320 33.69 -9.72 8.74
C SER A 320 32.97 -9.89 10.08
N GLU A 321 32.66 -11.14 10.48
CA GLU A 321 31.95 -11.51 11.71
C GLU A 321 30.49 -11.01 11.76
N LEU A 322 29.94 -10.58 10.62
CA LEU A 322 28.58 -10.05 10.48
C LEU A 322 27.80 -10.91 9.48
N MET A 323 26.83 -11.68 9.98
CA MET A 323 26.00 -12.52 9.12
C MET A 323 25.01 -11.67 8.31
N SER A 324 24.98 -11.89 6.99
CA SER A 324 23.98 -11.28 6.11
C SER A 324 22.56 -11.59 6.58
N THR A 325 21.66 -10.60 6.56
CA THR A 325 20.24 -10.71 6.91
C THR A 325 19.31 -10.45 5.73
N GLY A 326 19.86 -10.10 4.57
CA GLY A 326 19.06 -9.83 3.37
C GLY A 326 19.91 -9.55 2.14
N VAL A 327 19.22 -9.56 1.00
CA VAL A 327 19.79 -9.26 -0.33
C VAL A 327 18.88 -8.27 -1.04
N VAL A 328 19.46 -7.22 -1.64
CA VAL A 328 18.72 -6.23 -2.43
C VAL A 328 19.18 -6.33 -3.88
N LEU A 329 18.21 -6.50 -4.79
CA LEU A 329 18.42 -6.71 -6.22
C LEU A 329 17.42 -5.88 -7.06
N HIS A 330 17.75 -5.70 -8.34
CA HIS A 330 16.78 -5.25 -9.30
C HIS A 330 15.81 -6.39 -9.68
N PRO A 331 14.50 -6.14 -9.94
CA PRO A 331 13.54 -7.17 -10.31
C PRO A 331 13.93 -8.00 -11.54
N ALA A 332 14.59 -7.37 -12.53
CA ALA A 332 15.09 -8.08 -13.71
C ALA A 332 16.23 -9.07 -13.38
N ASP A 333 17.08 -8.74 -12.40
CA ASP A 333 18.16 -9.63 -11.97
C ASP A 333 17.63 -10.78 -11.14
N TRP A 334 16.62 -10.53 -10.30
CA TRP A 334 15.93 -11.60 -9.59
C TRP A 334 15.23 -12.56 -10.54
N ALA A 335 14.48 -12.05 -11.51
CA ALA A 335 13.86 -12.89 -12.54
C ALA A 335 14.89 -13.71 -13.33
N ALA A 336 16.06 -13.14 -13.63
CA ALA A 336 17.13 -13.87 -14.30
C ALA A 336 17.72 -15.00 -13.43
N ILE A 337 17.72 -14.85 -12.11
CA ILE A 337 18.12 -15.91 -11.15
C ILE A 337 17.07 -17.03 -11.12
N GLU A 338 15.78 -16.67 -11.07
CA GLU A 338 14.67 -17.65 -11.10
C GLU A 338 14.62 -18.44 -12.39
N LEU A 339 15.02 -17.84 -13.52
CA LEU A 339 15.06 -18.48 -14.84
C LEU A 339 16.29 -19.38 -15.05
N LEU A 340 17.20 -19.48 -14.10
CA LEU A 340 18.37 -20.38 -14.23
C LEU A 340 17.90 -21.83 -14.29
N LYS A 341 18.42 -22.55 -15.31
CA LYS A 341 18.10 -23.96 -15.56
C LYS A 341 19.35 -24.83 -15.49
N ASP A 342 19.18 -26.07 -15.10
CA ASP A 342 20.21 -27.08 -15.16
C ASP A 342 20.41 -27.57 -16.61
N SER A 343 21.38 -28.46 -16.80
CA SER A 343 21.69 -29.07 -18.11
C SER A 343 20.53 -29.90 -18.71
N GLN A 344 19.51 -30.21 -17.91
CA GLN A 344 18.32 -30.94 -18.30
C GLN A 344 17.09 -30.04 -18.54
N GLY A 345 17.27 -28.70 -18.43
CA GLY A 345 16.21 -27.73 -18.64
C GLY A 345 15.29 -27.50 -17.46
N ARG A 346 15.58 -28.05 -16.27
CA ARG A 346 14.80 -27.86 -15.05
C ARG A 346 15.25 -26.58 -14.35
N PHE A 347 14.29 -25.84 -13.79
CA PHE A 347 14.61 -24.64 -13.00
C PHE A 347 15.35 -25.03 -11.72
N ILE A 348 16.40 -24.29 -11.38
CA ILE A 348 17.22 -24.51 -10.17
C ILE A 348 16.56 -23.90 -8.95
N VAL A 349 16.07 -22.67 -9.05
CA VAL A 349 15.49 -21.88 -7.94
C VAL A 349 14.00 -21.72 -8.12
N GLY A 350 13.54 -21.43 -9.32
CA GLY A 350 12.12 -21.16 -9.62
C GLY A 350 11.28 -22.44 -9.64
N ASN A 351 10.14 -22.40 -8.97
CA ASN A 351 9.10 -23.43 -9.13
C ASN A 351 7.87 -22.80 -9.80
N PRO A 352 7.62 -23.06 -11.09
CA PRO A 352 6.49 -22.46 -11.80
C PRO A 352 5.10 -22.81 -11.23
N GLN A 353 5.02 -23.85 -10.40
CA GLN A 353 3.76 -24.33 -9.81
C GLN A 353 3.52 -23.85 -8.38
N GLY A 354 4.46 -23.11 -7.78
CA GLY A 354 4.38 -22.67 -6.40
C GLY A 354 4.65 -21.18 -6.25
N THR A 355 3.95 -20.53 -5.33
CA THR A 355 4.28 -19.18 -4.85
C THR A 355 5.35 -19.31 -3.78
N LEU A 356 6.58 -19.01 -4.12
CA LEU A 356 7.68 -18.94 -3.15
C LEU A 356 7.88 -17.49 -2.73
N THR A 357 8.01 -17.27 -1.42
CA THR A 357 8.56 -16.02 -0.92
C THR A 357 9.99 -15.88 -1.47
N PRO A 358 10.38 -14.72 -2.03
CA PRO A 358 11.71 -14.55 -2.59
C PRO A 358 12.78 -14.64 -1.48
N THR A 359 13.37 -15.82 -1.34
CA THR A 359 14.42 -16.11 -0.36
C THR A 359 15.59 -16.81 -1.04
N LEU A 360 16.80 -16.50 -0.58
CA LEU A 360 18.03 -17.12 -1.05
C LEU A 360 18.86 -17.54 0.17
N TRP A 361 19.11 -18.84 0.33
CA TRP A 361 19.74 -19.45 1.52
C TRP A 361 19.09 -19.01 2.85
N GLY A 362 17.75 -18.94 2.86
CA GLY A 362 17.00 -18.52 4.04
C GLY A 362 16.99 -17.01 4.31
N GLN A 363 17.65 -16.21 3.47
CA GLN A 363 17.66 -14.75 3.56
C GLN A 363 16.57 -14.16 2.66
N PRO A 364 15.84 -13.13 3.11
CA PRO A 364 14.86 -12.44 2.29
C PRO A 364 15.56 -11.71 1.13
N VAL A 365 14.98 -11.81 -0.06
CA VAL A 365 15.40 -11.06 -1.23
C VAL A 365 14.43 -9.91 -1.46
N VAL A 366 14.93 -8.70 -1.41
CA VAL A 366 14.18 -7.49 -1.71
C VAL A 366 14.47 -7.07 -3.15
N SER A 367 13.44 -7.18 -4.00
CA SER A 367 13.53 -6.73 -5.39
C SER A 367 12.97 -5.32 -5.52
N THR A 368 13.84 -4.34 -5.79
CA THR A 368 13.44 -2.94 -5.96
C THR A 368 14.01 -2.33 -7.23
N GLN A 369 13.22 -1.47 -7.86
CA GLN A 369 13.67 -0.66 -9.01
C GLN A 369 14.65 0.46 -8.61
N SER A 370 14.81 0.74 -7.32
CA SER A 370 15.83 1.68 -6.83
C SER A 370 17.25 1.13 -6.96
N MET A 371 17.40 -0.21 -7.06
CA MET A 371 18.69 -0.82 -7.42
C MET A 371 18.90 -0.77 -8.93
N ALA A 372 20.10 -0.42 -9.38
CA ALA A 372 20.42 -0.46 -10.80
C ALA A 372 20.55 -1.92 -11.29
N THR A 373 20.11 -2.18 -12.52
CA THR A 373 20.21 -3.50 -13.16
C THR A 373 21.68 -3.97 -13.22
N GLY A 374 21.90 -5.23 -12.94
CA GLY A 374 23.24 -5.83 -12.91
C GLY A 374 23.99 -5.63 -11.60
N LYS A 375 23.44 -4.86 -10.65
CA LYS A 375 24.07 -4.59 -9.36
C LYS A 375 23.36 -5.34 -8.23
N PHE A 376 24.11 -5.61 -7.18
CA PHE A 376 23.59 -6.25 -5.97
C PHE A 376 24.14 -5.60 -4.71
N LEU A 377 23.38 -5.74 -3.64
CA LEU A 377 23.76 -5.39 -2.28
C LEU A 377 23.34 -6.53 -1.35
N THR A 378 24.25 -7.06 -0.59
CA THR A 378 23.97 -8.02 0.47
C THR A 378 24.61 -7.56 1.77
N GLY A 379 24.02 -7.88 2.90
CA GLY A 379 24.60 -7.49 4.18
C GLY A 379 23.74 -7.74 5.38
N ALA A 380 24.28 -7.41 6.55
CA ALA A 380 23.62 -7.46 7.84
C ALA A 380 22.85 -6.16 8.09
N PHE A 381 21.68 -5.99 7.45
CA PHE A 381 20.90 -4.76 7.49
C PHE A 381 20.47 -4.35 8.90
N GLN A 382 20.07 -5.29 9.74
CA GLN A 382 19.56 -5.00 11.08
C GLN A 382 20.64 -4.55 12.07
N LEU A 383 21.88 -5.06 11.90
CA LEU A 383 23.01 -4.74 12.79
C LEU A 383 23.90 -3.65 12.23
N GLY A 384 24.02 -3.58 10.90
CA GLY A 384 24.97 -2.70 10.21
C GLY A 384 24.45 -1.28 10.00
N ALA A 385 23.14 -1.07 9.97
CA ALA A 385 22.54 0.25 9.73
C ALA A 385 21.22 0.44 10.48
N GLN A 386 20.91 1.71 10.81
CA GLN A 386 19.69 2.09 11.48
C GLN A 386 19.14 3.38 10.91
N ILE A 387 17.82 3.43 10.73
CA ILE A 387 17.08 4.64 10.37
C ILE A 387 16.67 5.37 11.65
N PHE A 388 16.76 6.69 11.63
CA PHE A 388 16.28 7.56 12.70
C PHE A 388 15.27 8.55 12.15
N ASP A 389 14.01 8.34 12.49
CA ASP A 389 12.95 9.28 12.15
C ASP A 389 12.93 10.44 13.15
N ARG A 390 13.03 11.66 12.65
CA ARG A 390 12.82 12.87 13.45
C ARG A 390 11.38 13.34 13.32
N MET A 391 10.82 13.25 12.13
CA MET A 391 9.44 13.58 11.82
C MET A 391 8.90 12.56 10.84
N ASP A 392 7.82 11.91 11.23
CA ASP A 392 7.09 11.00 10.35
C ASP A 392 6.51 11.79 9.15
N ALA A 393 6.20 11.11 8.05
CA ALA A 393 5.62 11.76 6.87
C ALA A 393 4.31 12.47 7.21
N VAL A 394 4.32 13.80 7.18
CA VAL A 394 3.17 14.68 7.45
C VAL A 394 2.74 15.35 6.16
N VAL A 395 1.44 15.49 5.99
CA VAL A 395 0.85 16.28 4.89
C VAL A 395 0.14 17.49 5.47
N GLU A 396 0.59 18.66 5.11
CA GLU A 396 0.07 19.95 5.56
C GLU A 396 -0.63 20.68 4.42
N ILE A 397 -1.70 21.38 4.74
CA ILE A 397 -2.50 22.14 3.77
C ILE A 397 -2.48 23.60 4.18
N SER A 398 -2.06 24.49 3.27
CA SER A 398 -2.03 25.93 3.49
C SER A 398 -2.68 26.70 2.34
N THR A 399 -3.41 27.74 2.68
CA THR A 399 -3.99 28.71 1.75
C THR A 399 -3.20 30.02 1.71
N GLU A 400 -2.18 30.18 2.55
CA GLU A 400 -1.47 31.46 2.78
C GLU A 400 -0.18 31.60 1.98
N ASP A 401 0.22 30.57 1.22
CA ASP A 401 1.45 30.55 0.45
C ASP A 401 1.38 31.51 -0.77
N ASP A 402 2.40 32.36 -0.96
CA ASP A 402 2.58 33.33 -2.05
C ASP A 402 1.28 34.09 -2.40
N GLN A 403 0.72 33.85 -3.58
CA GLN A 403 -0.52 34.48 -4.08
C GLN A 403 -1.75 33.56 -3.98
N ASN A 404 -1.66 32.49 -3.22
CA ASN A 404 -2.71 31.46 -3.14
C ASN A 404 -4.05 32.05 -2.70
N PHE A 405 -4.04 32.94 -1.71
CA PHE A 405 -5.26 33.61 -1.25
C PHE A 405 -5.96 34.40 -2.38
N ARG A 406 -5.21 35.09 -3.23
CA ARG A 406 -5.75 35.90 -4.33
C ARG A 406 -6.20 35.04 -5.52
N LYS A 407 -5.64 33.85 -5.67
CA LYS A 407 -5.90 32.94 -6.81
C LYS A 407 -6.83 31.78 -6.44
N ASN A 408 -7.36 31.74 -5.22
CA ASN A 408 -8.13 30.61 -4.68
C ASN A 408 -7.40 29.26 -4.82
N LEU A 409 -6.08 29.28 -4.56
CA LEU A 409 -5.24 28.09 -4.58
C LEU A 409 -4.99 27.59 -3.15
N VAL A 410 -4.70 26.31 -3.06
CA VAL A 410 -4.32 25.61 -1.83
C VAL A 410 -3.03 24.85 -2.12
N THR A 411 -2.02 25.10 -1.31
CA THR A 411 -0.77 24.33 -1.34
C THR A 411 -0.91 23.14 -0.39
N VAL A 412 -0.70 21.95 -0.92
CA VAL A 412 -0.62 20.70 -0.14
C VAL A 412 0.84 20.29 -0.13
N LEU A 413 1.48 20.42 1.03
CA LEU A 413 2.89 20.09 1.29
C LEU A 413 2.96 18.73 1.97
N ALA A 414 3.87 17.90 1.51
CA ALA A 414 4.23 16.67 2.22
C ALA A 414 5.71 16.71 2.57
N GLU A 415 6.06 16.47 3.82
CA GLU A 415 7.44 16.41 4.25
C GLU A 415 7.68 15.31 5.30
N GLU A 416 8.92 14.85 5.33
CA GLU A 416 9.44 13.95 6.35
C GLU A 416 10.89 14.30 6.66
N ARG A 417 11.35 13.92 7.85
CA ARG A 417 12.72 14.18 8.29
C ARG A 417 13.32 12.94 8.89
N LEU A 418 14.40 12.47 8.30
CA LEU A 418 15.06 11.24 8.73
C LEU A 418 16.59 11.33 8.60
N ALA A 419 17.27 10.44 9.29
CA ALA A 419 18.70 10.22 9.17
C ALA A 419 18.97 8.71 9.01
N LEU A 420 20.06 8.39 8.32
CA LEU A 420 20.54 7.02 8.19
C LEU A 420 21.94 6.93 8.82
N ALA A 421 22.08 6.08 9.82
CA ALA A 421 23.40 5.76 10.39
C ALA A 421 23.85 4.38 9.91
N VAL A 422 25.01 4.30 9.27
CA VAL A 422 25.66 3.05 8.88
C VAL A 422 26.82 2.80 9.83
N TYR A 423 26.58 1.95 10.82
CA TYR A 423 27.56 1.67 11.88
C TYR A 423 28.77 0.90 11.36
N ARG A 424 28.52 -0.07 10.48
CA ARG A 424 29.53 -0.98 9.96
C ARG A 424 29.41 -1.10 8.45
N PRO A 425 30.15 -0.29 7.65
CA PRO A 425 30.19 -0.42 6.19
C PRO A 425 30.63 -1.80 5.71
N GLU A 426 31.50 -2.46 6.47
CA GLU A 426 31.98 -3.82 6.23
C GLU A 426 30.90 -4.91 6.36
N ALA A 427 29.76 -4.57 7.00
CA ALA A 427 28.57 -5.42 7.08
C ALA A 427 27.83 -5.52 5.74
N PHE A 428 28.14 -4.64 4.80
CA PHE A 428 27.49 -4.55 3.50
C PHE A 428 28.49 -4.77 2.38
N VAL A 429 28.11 -5.60 1.43
CA VAL A 429 28.92 -5.90 0.23
C VAL A 429 28.10 -5.53 -1.01
N LYS A 430 28.68 -4.65 -1.83
CA LYS A 430 28.12 -4.23 -3.11
C LYS A 430 28.95 -4.73 -4.27
N GLY A 431 28.32 -5.00 -5.40
CA GLY A 431 29.04 -5.37 -6.60
C GLY A 431 28.19 -5.26 -7.86
N ASP A 432 28.85 -5.48 -8.97
CA ASP A 432 28.26 -5.71 -10.28
C ASP A 432 28.40 -7.18 -10.61
N PHE A 433 27.32 -7.83 -11.06
CA PHE A 433 27.33 -9.28 -11.33
C PHE A 433 28.35 -9.70 -12.38
N ALA A 434 28.53 -8.89 -13.45
CA ALA A 434 29.46 -9.22 -14.52
C ALA A 434 30.89 -9.11 -14.03
N ALA A 435 31.27 -8.02 -13.37
CA ALA A 435 32.57 -7.81 -12.81
C ALA A 435 32.87 -8.82 -11.68
N ALA A 436 31.90 -9.08 -10.82
CA ALA A 436 32.00 -10.01 -9.71
C ALA A 436 32.21 -11.48 -10.19
N ALA A 437 31.47 -11.90 -11.21
CA ALA A 437 31.64 -13.23 -11.80
C ALA A 437 33.06 -13.41 -12.39
N THR A 438 33.55 -12.40 -13.10
CA THR A 438 34.94 -12.42 -13.63
C THR A 438 35.97 -12.49 -12.52
N ALA A 439 35.78 -11.69 -11.45
CA ALA A 439 36.70 -11.69 -10.31
C ALA A 439 36.70 -13.01 -9.52
N ALA A 440 35.54 -13.69 -9.45
CA ALA A 440 35.38 -14.95 -8.72
C ALA A 440 35.84 -16.19 -9.53
N THR A 441 35.98 -16.08 -10.85
CA THR A 441 36.46 -17.18 -11.71
C THR A 441 37.97 -17.33 -11.57
N LYS A 442 38.41 -18.55 -11.32
CA LYS A 442 39.82 -18.86 -11.35
C LYS A 442 40.28 -18.99 -12.80
N ILE A 443 41.25 -18.17 -13.23
CA ILE A 443 41.89 -18.25 -14.53
C ILE A 443 42.86 -19.43 -14.55
#